data_62be2adcc6e59eeb9298b3e042447484
#
_entry.id   62be2adcc6e59eeb9298b3e042447484
#
_cell.length_a   1.000
_cell.length_b   1.000
_cell.length_c   1.000
_cell.angle_alpha   90.00
_cell.angle_beta   90.00
_cell.angle_gamma   90.00
#
_symmetry.space_group_name_H-M   'P 1'
#
loop_
_entity.id
_entity.type
_entity.pdbx_description
1 polymer ?
#
loop_
_entity_poly.entity_id
_entity_poly.type
_entity_poly.pdbx_seq_one_letter_code
_entity_poly.pdbx_strand_id
1 'polypeptide(L)'
;MGTHDVSILDFGSGVFEVLATGGDTHLGGDDIDNEIIKYLVDEFKKDKGVDLTKDPMAMQRVKEAAEKAKIELSSSMSTEINLPYITANAEGPQHLVMTLTRAKFEQLIDSIIKRTIEPCRTTLEQAKLSTSDIDEVILVGGSTRIPAVQEAVKNFFGKEPSKGVNPDEVVAIGAAIQGAILNKEEGVGDIVLLDVTPISMGIEAHNQFDPMGRMAKIIDAQTTIPCKKSQTFTTAVDNQSAVTIVVLQGERTYAKDCKTIGTFNLEGIAPAKAGVPQIEVSFDIDANGVLNVSAKDKGTGKEQKITISNSNLSDAEIEAMKADAEAHKEEDQKREEQMNKLNMSQMLVNSIDQALNDENLKDKITEEDRNNIVPAKDNLESLLKEYQNAENKEDAMLKIEEAQKTLEDAWNPVIQKVYAEQNPQGAQGANPFGGTGSNPFADMFNGAQTQQQ
;
A
#
# COMPACT_ATOMS: atom_id res chain seq x y z
N MET A 1 21.84 -11.04 8.62
CA MET A 1 21.28 -10.74 7.31
C MET A 1 21.31 -9.24 7.15
N GLY A 2 21.79 -8.73 6.01
CA GLY A 2 21.67 -7.31 5.68
C GLY A 2 20.40 -7.07 4.87
N THR A 3 19.84 -5.86 4.98
CA THR A 3 18.72 -5.37 4.14
C THR A 3 19.25 -4.31 3.19
N HIS A 4 18.57 -4.15 2.05
CA HIS A 4 18.77 -3.04 1.15
C HIS A 4 17.56 -2.12 1.25
N ASP A 5 17.78 -0.90 1.73
CA ASP A 5 16.74 0.08 1.97
C ASP A 5 16.97 1.33 1.12
N VAL A 6 15.89 1.89 0.61
CA VAL A 6 15.86 3.13 -0.18
C VAL A 6 14.85 4.08 0.43
N SER A 7 15.28 5.32 0.70
CA SER A 7 14.39 6.37 1.18
C SER A 7 14.56 7.61 0.32
N ILE A 8 13.46 8.22 -0.09
CA ILE A 8 13.43 9.52 -0.76
C ILE A 8 12.87 10.52 0.22
N LEU A 9 13.66 11.57 0.49
CA LEU A 9 13.32 12.61 1.44
C LEU A 9 13.33 13.99 0.76
N ASP A 10 12.42 14.85 1.17
CA ASP A 10 12.50 16.29 0.93
C ASP A 10 13.02 16.98 2.19
N PHE A 11 13.90 17.97 1.98
CA PHE A 11 14.47 18.74 3.08
C PHE A 11 14.26 20.23 2.86
N GLY A 12 13.48 20.83 3.72
CA GLY A 12 13.21 22.26 3.68
C GLY A 12 12.98 22.86 5.08
N SER A 13 13.56 24.01 5.37
CA SER A 13 13.28 24.77 6.61
C SER A 13 13.47 24.00 7.93
N GLY A 14 14.42 23.03 7.96
CA GLY A 14 14.68 22.23 9.16
C GLY A 14 13.75 21.00 9.30
N VAL A 15 12.87 20.76 8.33
CA VAL A 15 11.99 19.58 8.28
C VAL A 15 12.53 18.60 7.26
N PHE A 16 12.66 17.34 7.67
CA PHE A 16 12.89 16.19 6.79
C PHE A 16 11.57 15.47 6.61
N GLU A 17 11.05 15.51 5.40
CA GLU A 17 9.83 14.76 5.04
C GLU A 17 10.21 13.54 4.21
N VAL A 18 9.82 12.34 4.65
CA VAL A 18 9.98 11.12 3.87
C VAL A 18 8.87 11.08 2.82
N LEU A 19 9.25 11.09 1.54
CA LEU A 19 8.30 11.04 0.43
C LEU A 19 7.92 9.61 0.05
N ALA A 20 8.89 8.70 0.08
CA ALA A 20 8.67 7.28 -0.15
C ALA A 20 9.82 6.45 0.43
N THR A 21 9.50 5.19 0.77
CA THR A 21 10.47 4.18 1.20
C THR A 21 10.24 2.88 0.45
N GLY A 22 11.32 2.15 0.18
CA GLY A 22 11.29 0.83 -0.44
C GLY A 22 12.57 0.07 -0.13
N GLY A 23 12.67 -1.18 -0.58
CA GLY A 23 13.86 -1.97 -0.31
C GLY A 23 13.70 -3.42 -0.71
N ASP A 24 14.70 -4.23 -0.30
CA ASP A 24 14.68 -5.70 -0.41
C ASP A 24 15.26 -6.26 0.90
N THR A 25 14.41 -6.85 1.72
CA THR A 25 14.75 -7.39 3.05
C THR A 25 15.63 -8.63 2.99
N HIS A 26 15.82 -9.20 1.79
CA HIS A 26 16.65 -10.38 1.52
C HIS A 26 17.81 -10.05 0.57
N LEU A 27 18.30 -8.82 0.62
CA LEU A 27 19.41 -8.35 -0.20
C LEU A 27 20.40 -7.57 0.66
N GLY A 28 21.62 -8.14 0.83
CA GLY A 28 22.64 -7.49 1.64
C GLY A 28 24.04 -8.05 1.44
N GLY A 29 24.95 -7.72 2.35
CA GLY A 29 26.34 -8.13 2.29
C GLY A 29 26.55 -9.65 2.32
N ASP A 30 25.67 -10.39 3.02
CA ASP A 30 25.72 -11.86 3.11
C ASP A 30 25.45 -12.52 1.75
N ASP A 31 24.59 -11.92 0.89
CA ASP A 31 24.33 -12.44 -0.44
C ASP A 31 25.56 -12.34 -1.32
N ILE A 32 26.29 -11.23 -1.19
CA ILE A 32 27.58 -11.02 -1.86
C ILE A 32 28.61 -12.04 -1.37
N ASP A 33 28.69 -12.26 -0.07
CA ASP A 33 29.59 -13.25 0.52
C ASP A 33 29.29 -14.67 0.02
N ASN A 34 28.00 -15.01 -0.11
CA ASN A 34 27.57 -16.31 -0.60
C ASN A 34 28.01 -16.59 -2.05
N GLU A 35 28.02 -15.59 -2.93
CA GLU A 35 28.55 -15.77 -4.28
C GLU A 35 30.07 -16.02 -4.28
N ILE A 36 30.83 -15.36 -3.40
CA ILE A 36 32.25 -15.62 -3.23
C ILE A 36 32.46 -17.03 -2.65
N ILE A 37 31.71 -17.40 -1.62
CA ILE A 37 31.79 -18.74 -0.99
C ILE A 37 31.54 -19.82 -2.02
N LYS A 38 30.46 -19.68 -2.79
CA LYS A 38 30.12 -20.62 -3.86
C LYS A 38 31.25 -20.76 -4.88
N TYR A 39 31.79 -19.64 -5.32
CA TYR A 39 32.92 -19.65 -6.26
C TYR A 39 34.14 -20.38 -5.67
N LEU A 40 34.52 -20.09 -4.42
CA LEU A 40 35.68 -20.71 -3.77
C LEU A 40 35.49 -22.23 -3.60
N VAL A 41 34.31 -22.67 -3.18
CA VAL A 41 33.97 -24.08 -2.98
C VAL A 41 33.95 -24.83 -4.32
N ASP A 42 33.35 -24.24 -5.34
CA ASP A 42 33.28 -24.86 -6.68
C ASP A 42 34.67 -25.01 -7.32
N GLU A 43 35.50 -23.98 -7.23
CA GLU A 43 36.87 -24.05 -7.76
C GLU A 43 37.75 -25.03 -6.99
N PHE A 44 37.63 -25.06 -5.65
CA PHE A 44 38.35 -26.05 -4.84
C PHE A 44 37.90 -27.47 -5.14
N LYS A 45 36.61 -27.70 -5.36
CA LYS A 45 36.08 -29.01 -5.74
C LYS A 45 36.59 -29.45 -7.14
N LYS A 46 36.71 -28.51 -8.08
CA LYS A 46 37.29 -28.80 -9.40
C LYS A 46 38.77 -29.15 -9.32
N ASP A 47 39.53 -28.45 -8.48
CA ASP A 47 40.99 -28.63 -8.35
C ASP A 47 41.35 -29.87 -7.53
N LYS A 48 40.69 -30.08 -6.38
CA LYS A 48 41.03 -31.13 -5.40
C LYS A 48 40.07 -32.30 -5.33
N GLY A 49 38.94 -32.25 -6.07
CA GLY A 49 37.90 -33.30 -6.00
C GLY A 49 37.16 -33.42 -4.66
N VAL A 50 37.37 -32.50 -3.74
CA VAL A 50 36.80 -32.53 -2.39
C VAL A 50 35.71 -31.49 -2.24
N ASP A 51 34.60 -31.91 -1.67
CA ASP A 51 33.42 -31.06 -1.45
C ASP A 51 33.46 -30.50 0.00
N LEU A 52 33.83 -29.22 0.14
CA LEU A 52 33.91 -28.52 1.42
C LEU A 52 32.54 -28.30 2.10
N THR A 53 31.43 -28.37 1.38
CA THR A 53 30.10 -28.13 1.96
C THR A 53 29.70 -29.16 3.02
N LYS A 54 30.40 -30.30 3.06
CA LYS A 54 30.19 -31.40 4.02
C LYS A 54 30.93 -31.19 5.36
N ASP A 55 31.82 -30.20 5.40
CA ASP A 55 32.62 -29.88 6.60
C ASP A 55 32.25 -28.48 7.12
N PRO A 56 31.46 -28.41 8.23
CA PRO A 56 31.04 -27.12 8.80
C PRO A 56 32.21 -26.23 9.26
N MET A 57 33.33 -26.82 9.72
CA MET A 57 34.51 -26.05 10.15
C MET A 57 35.22 -25.43 8.93
N ALA A 58 35.36 -26.19 7.85
CA ALA A 58 35.89 -25.66 6.60
C ALA A 58 35.02 -24.55 6.03
N MET A 59 33.70 -24.75 6.03
CA MET A 59 32.76 -23.75 5.56
C MET A 59 32.78 -22.44 6.35
N GLN A 60 32.94 -22.52 7.67
CA GLN A 60 33.09 -21.33 8.52
C GLN A 60 34.34 -20.51 8.13
N ARG A 61 35.46 -21.19 7.92
CA ARG A 61 36.71 -20.55 7.47
C ARG A 61 36.62 -19.95 6.08
N VAL A 62 35.90 -20.63 5.17
CA VAL A 62 35.63 -20.10 3.80
C VAL A 62 34.75 -18.85 3.91
N LYS A 63 33.72 -18.83 4.75
CA LYS A 63 32.86 -17.68 4.97
C LYS A 63 33.65 -16.45 5.47
N GLU A 64 34.49 -16.64 6.50
CA GLU A 64 35.33 -15.56 7.05
C GLU A 64 36.32 -15.02 5.98
N ALA A 65 36.88 -15.91 5.16
CA ALA A 65 37.79 -15.52 4.08
C ALA A 65 37.06 -14.80 2.94
N ALA A 66 35.83 -15.20 2.63
CA ALA A 66 35.02 -14.55 1.60
C ALA A 66 34.63 -13.11 2.02
N GLU A 67 34.18 -12.91 3.25
CA GLU A 67 33.88 -11.59 3.80
C GLU A 67 35.13 -10.68 3.79
N LYS A 68 36.26 -11.21 4.25
CA LYS A 68 37.54 -10.48 4.20
C LYS A 68 37.92 -10.09 2.77
N ALA A 69 37.79 -11.03 1.81
CA ALA A 69 38.08 -10.76 0.41
C ALA A 69 37.15 -9.69 -0.18
N LYS A 70 35.85 -9.71 0.13
CA LYS A 70 34.89 -8.66 -0.25
C LYS A 70 35.36 -7.29 0.22
N ILE A 71 35.75 -7.16 1.48
CA ILE A 71 36.21 -5.91 2.09
C ILE A 71 37.49 -5.42 1.39
N GLU A 72 38.50 -6.31 1.22
CA GLU A 72 39.77 -5.96 0.58
C GLU A 72 39.59 -5.56 -0.89
N LEU A 73 38.71 -6.24 -1.64
CA LEU A 73 38.44 -5.92 -3.03
C LEU A 73 37.67 -4.60 -3.23
N SER A 74 37.14 -3.99 -2.21
CA SER A 74 36.59 -2.65 -2.27
C SER A 74 37.69 -1.58 -2.46
N SER A 75 38.93 -1.84 -2.00
CA SER A 75 40.07 -0.92 -2.14
C SER A 75 41.18 -1.46 -3.05
N SER A 76 41.34 -2.79 -3.15
CA SER A 76 42.41 -3.44 -3.91
C SER A 76 41.91 -4.06 -5.20
N MET A 77 42.79 -4.21 -6.21
CA MET A 77 42.46 -4.84 -7.51
C MET A 77 42.47 -6.37 -7.45
N SER A 78 43.13 -6.94 -6.44
CA SER A 78 43.17 -8.38 -6.18
C SER A 78 43.46 -8.67 -4.72
N THR A 79 43.06 -9.84 -4.25
CA THR A 79 43.37 -10.35 -2.91
C THR A 79 43.75 -11.84 -3.00
N GLU A 80 44.61 -12.29 -2.11
CA GLU A 80 44.98 -13.69 -1.93
C GLU A 80 44.16 -14.31 -0.79
N ILE A 81 43.43 -15.36 -1.11
CA ILE A 81 42.72 -16.20 -0.13
C ILE A 81 43.59 -17.42 0.16
N ASN A 82 44.08 -17.51 1.40
CA ASN A 82 45.00 -18.58 1.82
C ASN A 82 44.46 -19.25 3.09
N LEU A 83 43.89 -20.44 2.92
CA LEU A 83 43.36 -21.26 4.00
C LEU A 83 44.15 -22.58 4.10
N PRO A 84 45.25 -22.59 4.85
CA PRO A 84 46.04 -23.80 5.03
C PRO A 84 45.28 -24.84 5.85
N TYR A 85 45.48 -26.12 5.50
CA TYR A 85 44.86 -27.26 6.19
C TYR A 85 43.34 -27.13 6.28
N ILE A 86 42.70 -26.77 5.14
CA ILE A 86 41.25 -26.56 5.11
C ILE A 86 40.48 -27.88 5.24
N THR A 87 41.03 -28.95 4.71
CA THR A 87 40.50 -30.31 4.79
C THR A 87 41.63 -31.33 4.56
N ALA A 88 41.30 -32.62 4.57
CA ALA A 88 42.22 -33.71 4.21
C ALA A 88 41.50 -34.73 3.29
N ASN A 89 42.23 -35.33 2.37
CA ASN A 89 41.78 -36.43 1.55
C ASN A 89 42.78 -37.59 1.61
N ALA A 90 42.66 -38.61 0.72
CA ALA A 90 43.54 -39.75 0.68
C ALA A 90 45.03 -39.40 0.36
N GLU A 91 45.27 -38.23 -0.22
CA GLU A 91 46.61 -37.72 -0.53
C GLU A 91 47.21 -36.88 0.62
N GLY A 92 46.43 -36.63 1.67
CA GLY A 92 46.88 -35.89 2.83
C GLY A 92 46.14 -34.54 3.00
N PRO A 93 46.73 -33.63 3.82
CA PRO A 93 46.17 -32.32 4.08
C PRO A 93 46.06 -31.48 2.81
N GLN A 94 44.90 -30.81 2.61
CA GLN A 94 44.64 -29.94 1.46
C GLN A 94 44.59 -28.47 1.90
N HIS A 95 45.03 -27.57 1.04
CA HIS A 95 45.07 -26.13 1.24
C HIS A 95 44.24 -25.44 0.16
N LEU A 96 43.45 -24.46 0.56
CA LEU A 96 42.79 -23.57 -0.43
C LEU A 96 43.66 -22.30 -0.55
N VAL A 97 44.32 -22.17 -1.70
CA VAL A 97 45.09 -20.97 -2.04
C VAL A 97 44.59 -20.47 -3.39
N MET A 98 44.05 -19.24 -3.39
CA MET A 98 43.45 -18.69 -4.63
C MET A 98 43.60 -17.18 -4.65
N THR A 99 43.88 -16.59 -5.80
CA THR A 99 43.83 -15.16 -6.03
C THR A 99 42.48 -14.78 -6.62
N LEU A 100 41.74 -13.93 -5.96
CA LEU A 100 40.50 -13.34 -6.46
C LEU A 100 40.75 -11.89 -6.91
N THR A 101 40.49 -11.62 -8.20
CA THR A 101 40.61 -10.27 -8.74
C THR A 101 39.28 -9.51 -8.58
N ARG A 102 39.33 -8.18 -8.48
CA ARG A 102 38.14 -7.32 -8.45
C ARG A 102 37.24 -7.56 -9.65
N ALA A 103 37.79 -7.66 -10.85
CA ALA A 103 36.99 -7.92 -12.05
C ALA A 103 36.22 -9.25 -11.98
N LYS A 104 36.83 -10.31 -11.42
CA LYS A 104 36.13 -11.59 -11.21
C LYS A 104 35.07 -11.47 -10.11
N PHE A 105 35.36 -10.79 -9.02
CA PHE A 105 34.41 -10.49 -7.95
C PHE A 105 33.19 -9.74 -8.48
N GLU A 106 33.38 -8.63 -9.20
CA GLU A 106 32.30 -7.85 -9.78
C GLU A 106 31.45 -8.67 -10.79
N GLN A 107 32.09 -9.57 -11.54
CA GLN A 107 31.36 -10.52 -12.40
C GLN A 107 30.45 -11.48 -11.58
N LEU A 108 30.92 -11.95 -10.42
CA LEU A 108 30.15 -12.86 -9.56
C LEU A 108 28.91 -12.19 -8.98
N ILE A 109 29.02 -10.91 -8.63
CA ILE A 109 27.96 -10.16 -7.95
C ILE A 109 27.09 -9.30 -8.90
N ASP A 110 27.29 -9.35 -10.21
CA ASP A 110 26.56 -8.51 -11.19
C ASP A 110 25.03 -8.64 -11.07
N SER A 111 24.55 -9.85 -10.86
CA SER A 111 23.11 -10.09 -10.68
C SER A 111 22.57 -9.47 -9.38
N ILE A 112 23.36 -9.46 -8.31
CA ILE A 112 23.02 -8.85 -7.03
C ILE A 112 22.96 -7.33 -7.20
N ILE A 113 23.96 -6.73 -7.86
CA ILE A 113 23.99 -5.29 -8.12
C ILE A 113 22.77 -4.85 -8.91
N LYS A 114 22.38 -5.59 -9.96
CA LYS A 114 21.18 -5.28 -10.74
C LYS A 114 19.91 -5.31 -9.89
N ARG A 115 19.82 -6.24 -8.92
CA ARG A 115 18.70 -6.28 -7.97
C ARG A 115 18.63 -5.03 -7.08
N THR A 116 19.75 -4.37 -6.74
CA THR A 116 19.73 -3.16 -5.90
C THR A 116 19.09 -1.95 -6.58
N ILE A 117 19.06 -1.93 -7.90
CA ILE A 117 18.52 -0.79 -8.68
C ILE A 117 16.99 -0.83 -8.79
N GLU A 118 16.39 -2.02 -8.72
CA GLU A 118 14.94 -2.15 -8.85
C GLU A 118 14.16 -1.45 -7.71
N PRO A 119 14.53 -1.62 -6.42
CA PRO A 119 13.93 -0.85 -5.35
C PRO A 119 14.09 0.67 -5.54
N CYS A 120 15.21 1.14 -6.08
CA CYS A 120 15.38 2.58 -6.36
C CYS A 120 14.34 3.07 -7.38
N ARG A 121 14.09 2.29 -8.44
CA ARG A 121 13.08 2.62 -9.46
C ARG A 121 11.68 2.67 -8.88
N THR A 122 11.29 1.61 -8.17
CA THR A 122 9.96 1.49 -7.55
C THR A 122 9.69 2.61 -6.55
N THR A 123 10.70 2.96 -5.74
CA THR A 123 10.57 4.05 -4.75
C THR A 123 10.42 5.41 -5.42
N LEU A 124 11.12 5.67 -6.53
CA LEU A 124 10.93 6.89 -7.34
C LEU A 124 9.50 6.97 -7.91
N GLU A 125 8.97 5.86 -8.43
CA GLU A 125 7.61 5.80 -8.95
C GLU A 125 6.57 6.07 -7.85
N GLN A 126 6.76 5.51 -6.66
CA GLN A 126 5.91 5.77 -5.49
C GLN A 126 5.93 7.24 -5.06
N ALA A 127 7.12 7.85 -5.06
CA ALA A 127 7.28 9.29 -4.81
C ALA A 127 6.76 10.17 -5.96
N LYS A 128 6.43 9.59 -7.12
CA LYS A 128 6.07 10.29 -8.37
C LYS A 128 7.17 11.24 -8.86
N LEU A 129 8.41 10.84 -8.66
CA LEU A 129 9.62 11.57 -9.04
C LEU A 129 10.41 10.82 -10.12
N SER A 130 11.24 11.55 -10.84
CA SER A 130 12.23 11.02 -11.77
C SER A 130 13.65 11.15 -11.18
N THR A 131 14.62 10.47 -11.78
CA THR A 131 16.03 10.59 -11.35
C THR A 131 16.58 12.01 -11.48
N SER A 132 16.00 12.85 -12.34
CA SER A 132 16.40 14.27 -12.50
C SER A 132 15.94 15.15 -11.34
N ASP A 133 14.89 14.75 -10.62
CA ASP A 133 14.32 15.49 -9.49
C ASP A 133 15.09 15.25 -8.18
N ILE A 134 16.00 14.28 -8.17
CA ILE A 134 16.86 13.99 -7.02
C ILE A 134 18.08 14.91 -7.03
N ASP A 135 18.25 15.73 -6.01
CA ASP A 135 19.37 16.64 -5.90
C ASP A 135 20.65 15.93 -5.44
N GLU A 136 20.56 15.07 -4.45
CA GLU A 136 21.70 14.39 -3.84
C GLU A 136 21.39 12.91 -3.58
N VAL A 137 22.40 12.05 -3.78
CA VAL A 137 22.33 10.62 -3.50
C VAL A 137 23.34 10.28 -2.41
N ILE A 138 22.87 9.75 -1.29
CA ILE A 138 23.68 9.39 -0.13
C ILE A 138 23.72 7.87 -0.01
N LEU A 139 24.93 7.31 0.07
CA LEU A 139 25.16 5.89 0.25
C LEU A 139 25.47 5.57 1.71
N VAL A 140 24.78 4.58 2.27
CA VAL A 140 24.88 4.16 3.67
C VAL A 140 25.12 2.65 3.76
N GLY A 141 25.93 2.23 4.72
CA GLY A 141 26.28 0.83 4.95
C GLY A 141 27.52 0.33 4.23
N GLY A 142 28.22 -0.64 4.81
CA GLY A 142 29.53 -1.12 4.35
C GLY A 142 29.56 -1.65 2.92
N SER A 143 28.47 -2.28 2.45
CA SER A 143 28.36 -2.82 1.08
C SER A 143 28.39 -1.73 0.01
N THR A 144 28.04 -0.49 0.34
CA THR A 144 28.11 0.66 -0.58
C THR A 144 29.54 1.12 -0.87
N ARG A 145 30.54 0.57 -0.17
CA ARG A 145 31.96 0.81 -0.48
C ARG A 145 32.44 0.05 -1.71
N ILE A 146 31.68 -0.93 -2.18
CA ILE A 146 32.02 -1.73 -3.39
C ILE A 146 31.93 -0.81 -4.61
N PRO A 147 33.01 -0.67 -5.40
CA PRO A 147 33.05 0.26 -6.54
C PRO A 147 31.93 0.00 -7.56
N ALA A 148 31.61 -1.25 -7.85
CA ALA A 148 30.55 -1.58 -8.79
C ALA A 148 29.14 -1.17 -8.30
N VAL A 149 28.89 -1.14 -6.98
CA VAL A 149 27.65 -0.60 -6.39
C VAL A 149 27.58 0.93 -6.61
N GLN A 150 28.69 1.63 -6.32
CA GLN A 150 28.76 3.10 -6.52
C GLN A 150 28.55 3.46 -7.99
N GLU A 151 29.15 2.71 -8.90
CA GLU A 151 29.02 2.93 -10.34
C GLU A 151 27.59 2.63 -10.84
N ALA A 152 26.95 1.58 -10.36
CA ALA A 152 25.58 1.26 -10.71
C ALA A 152 24.61 2.36 -10.26
N VAL A 153 24.74 2.87 -9.03
CA VAL A 153 23.96 3.99 -8.50
C VAL A 153 24.22 5.27 -9.30
N LYS A 154 25.49 5.60 -9.56
CA LYS A 154 25.85 6.75 -10.40
C LYS A 154 25.21 6.67 -11.80
N ASN A 155 25.26 5.51 -12.43
CA ASN A 155 24.70 5.31 -13.75
C ASN A 155 23.17 5.42 -13.75
N PHE A 156 22.53 4.95 -12.70
CA PHE A 156 21.06 5.01 -12.56
C PHE A 156 20.57 6.44 -12.32
N PHE A 157 21.17 7.16 -11.37
CA PHE A 157 20.75 8.52 -11.04
C PHE A 157 21.40 9.60 -11.92
N GLY A 158 22.43 9.26 -12.71
CA GLY A 158 23.17 10.22 -13.51
C GLY A 158 24.04 11.21 -12.69
N LYS A 159 24.24 10.93 -11.40
CA LYS A 159 24.94 11.81 -10.43
C LYS A 159 25.93 10.98 -9.60
N GLU A 160 27.05 11.60 -9.22
CA GLU A 160 27.99 11.00 -8.26
C GLU A 160 27.32 10.94 -6.87
N PRO A 161 27.34 9.79 -6.20
CA PRO A 161 26.92 9.73 -4.81
C PRO A 161 27.76 10.63 -3.91
N SER A 162 27.10 11.24 -2.93
CA SER A 162 27.75 12.10 -1.93
C SER A 162 28.81 11.35 -1.14
N LYS A 163 29.94 11.99 -0.90
CA LYS A 163 31.06 11.47 -0.09
C LYS A 163 31.16 12.15 1.27
N GLY A 164 30.17 12.97 1.63
CA GLY A 164 30.20 13.81 2.83
C GLY A 164 30.02 13.05 4.15
N VAL A 165 29.56 11.79 4.10
CA VAL A 165 29.28 10.98 5.29
C VAL A 165 30.08 9.67 5.30
N ASN A 166 30.42 9.18 6.49
CA ASN A 166 30.98 7.84 6.64
C ASN A 166 29.84 6.82 6.61
N PRO A 167 29.76 5.95 5.59
CA PRO A 167 28.65 5.01 5.45
C PRO A 167 28.54 3.99 6.59
N ASP A 168 29.58 3.76 7.37
CA ASP A 168 29.58 2.80 8.50
C ASP A 168 29.08 3.43 9.80
N GLU A 169 29.18 4.76 9.95
CA GLU A 169 28.93 5.48 11.21
C GLU A 169 27.65 6.32 11.18
N VAL A 170 27.19 6.70 10.00
CA VAL A 170 26.10 7.68 9.83
C VAL A 170 24.78 7.25 10.50
N VAL A 171 24.48 5.96 10.52
CA VAL A 171 23.27 5.44 11.20
C VAL A 171 23.37 5.63 12.71
N ALA A 172 24.52 5.34 13.31
CA ALA A 172 24.74 5.54 14.73
C ALA A 172 24.70 7.03 15.11
N ILE A 173 25.27 7.88 14.26
CA ILE A 173 25.23 9.35 14.44
C ILE A 173 23.78 9.85 14.35
N GLY A 174 23.00 9.40 13.35
CA GLY A 174 21.59 9.73 13.21
C GLY A 174 20.75 9.30 14.40
N ALA A 175 20.98 8.08 14.91
CA ALA A 175 20.31 7.59 16.12
C ALA A 175 20.66 8.44 17.36
N ALA A 176 21.90 8.86 17.50
CA ALA A 176 22.31 9.74 18.60
C ALA A 176 21.65 11.12 18.50
N ILE A 177 21.58 11.70 17.30
CA ILE A 177 20.90 12.98 17.05
C ILE A 177 19.40 12.86 17.39
N GLN A 178 18.75 11.80 16.94
CA GLN A 178 17.35 11.55 17.26
C GLN A 178 17.10 11.39 18.76
N GLY A 179 18.02 10.69 19.48
CA GLY A 179 17.99 10.59 20.93
C GLY A 179 18.10 11.94 21.63
N ALA A 180 18.99 12.81 21.14
CA ALA A 180 19.17 14.17 21.68
C ALA A 180 17.93 15.05 21.46
N ILE A 181 17.28 14.94 20.28
CA ILE A 181 16.01 15.63 19.96
C ILE A 181 14.91 15.19 20.92
N LEU A 182 14.75 13.87 21.13
CA LEU A 182 13.75 13.31 22.05
C LEU A 182 13.98 13.76 23.50
N ASN A 183 15.24 13.88 23.91
CA ASN A 183 15.62 14.40 25.25
C ASN A 183 15.57 15.92 25.34
N LYS A 184 15.28 16.65 24.24
CA LYS A 184 15.26 18.12 24.18
C LYS A 184 16.59 18.73 24.59
N GLU A 185 17.71 18.15 24.15
CA GLU A 185 19.05 18.67 24.46
C GLU A 185 19.31 19.97 23.70
N GLU A 186 20.01 20.90 24.36
CA GLU A 186 20.40 22.17 23.76
C GLU A 186 21.41 21.94 22.60
N GLY A 187 21.20 22.62 21.47
CA GLY A 187 22.15 22.60 20.33
C GLY A 187 21.78 21.65 19.19
N VAL A 188 20.72 20.83 19.33
CA VAL A 188 20.28 19.92 18.25
C VAL A 188 19.28 20.57 17.28
N GLY A 189 18.84 21.80 17.56
CA GLY A 189 17.89 22.56 16.72
C GLY A 189 16.47 21.94 16.68
N ASP A 190 15.57 22.63 16.02
CA ASP A 190 14.20 22.15 15.79
C ASP A 190 14.15 21.28 14.52
N ILE A 191 14.87 20.16 14.53
CA ILE A 191 14.83 19.18 13.45
C ILE A 191 13.57 18.34 13.62
N VAL A 192 12.72 18.32 12.61
CA VAL A 192 11.49 17.49 12.57
C VAL A 192 11.64 16.46 11.47
N LEU A 193 11.46 15.18 11.81
CA LEU A 193 11.36 14.08 10.87
C LEU A 193 9.88 13.71 10.72
N LEU A 194 9.35 13.84 9.52
CA LEU A 194 8.02 13.35 9.16
C LEU A 194 8.18 12.04 8.39
N ASP A 195 7.73 10.97 8.97
CA ASP A 195 7.79 9.63 8.38
C ASP A 195 6.52 9.31 7.60
N VAL A 196 6.46 8.16 6.94
CA VAL A 196 5.30 7.69 6.16
C VAL A 196 4.85 6.30 6.59
N THR A 197 3.56 6.02 6.39
CA THR A 197 3.03 4.67 6.58
C THR A 197 3.55 3.72 5.50
N PRO A 198 4.13 2.56 5.84
CA PRO A 198 4.70 1.64 4.84
C PRO A 198 3.65 0.88 4.04
N ILE A 199 2.43 0.76 4.56
CA ILE A 199 1.33 -0.03 4.00
C ILE A 199 -0.02 0.59 4.38
N SER A 200 -1.04 0.40 3.54
CA SER A 200 -2.38 0.94 3.75
C SER A 200 -3.07 0.35 4.98
N MET A 201 -3.91 1.16 5.63
CA MET A 201 -4.71 0.80 6.79
C MET A 201 -6.18 1.15 6.57
N GLY A 202 -7.07 0.32 7.08
CA GLY A 202 -8.50 0.50 6.93
C GLY A 202 -9.31 -0.44 7.81
N ILE A 203 -10.57 -0.63 7.46
CA ILE A 203 -11.46 -1.56 8.16
C ILE A 203 -12.08 -2.55 7.20
N GLU A 204 -12.51 -3.68 7.74
CA GLU A 204 -13.37 -4.61 7.02
C GLU A 204 -14.76 -3.98 6.83
N ALA A 205 -15.20 -3.91 5.58
CA ALA A 205 -16.51 -3.42 5.21
C ALA A 205 -17.24 -4.47 4.36
N HIS A 206 -18.49 -4.72 4.72
CA HIS A 206 -19.37 -5.61 3.99
C HIS A 206 -20.40 -4.83 3.22
N ASN A 207 -20.82 -5.35 2.08
CA ASN A 207 -22.01 -4.89 1.40
C ASN A 207 -22.86 -6.11 0.97
N GLN A 208 -24.07 -5.85 0.50
CA GLN A 208 -24.98 -6.93 0.12
C GLN A 208 -24.49 -7.76 -1.08
N PHE A 209 -23.56 -7.24 -1.89
CA PHE A 209 -23.03 -7.92 -3.08
C PHE A 209 -21.72 -8.65 -2.79
N ASP A 210 -21.04 -8.31 -1.69
CA ASP A 210 -19.76 -8.90 -1.30
C ASP A 210 -19.79 -9.39 0.15
N PRO A 211 -20.33 -10.61 0.38
CA PRO A 211 -20.37 -11.19 1.72
C PRO A 211 -19.00 -11.60 2.26
N MET A 212 -17.98 -11.67 1.40
CA MET A 212 -16.61 -12.00 1.83
C MET A 212 -15.89 -10.83 2.52
N GLY A 213 -16.47 -9.63 2.44
CA GLY A 213 -15.87 -8.41 3.00
C GLY A 213 -14.68 -7.90 2.19
N ARG A 214 -14.54 -6.59 2.19
CA ARG A 214 -13.41 -5.88 1.56
C ARG A 214 -12.70 -4.99 2.55
N MET A 215 -11.47 -4.67 2.27
CA MET A 215 -10.75 -3.63 2.98
C MET A 215 -11.18 -2.26 2.46
N ALA A 216 -11.87 -1.49 3.31
CA ALA A 216 -12.11 -0.07 3.06
C ALA A 216 -10.89 0.71 3.56
N LYS A 217 -10.01 1.13 2.65
CA LYS A 217 -8.80 1.90 2.97
C LYS A 217 -9.19 3.28 3.51
N ILE A 218 -8.63 3.68 4.64
CA ILE A 218 -8.82 4.99 5.26
C ILE A 218 -7.51 5.77 5.21
N ILE A 219 -6.37 5.09 5.41
CA ILE A 219 -5.03 5.65 5.24
C ILE A 219 -4.32 4.82 4.19
N ASP A 220 -3.87 5.47 3.13
CA ASP A 220 -3.09 4.84 2.06
C ASP A 220 -1.64 4.64 2.50
N ALA A 221 -0.95 3.67 1.89
CA ALA A 221 0.49 3.56 2.00
C ALA A 221 1.17 4.87 1.60
N GLN A 222 2.36 5.12 2.12
CA GLN A 222 3.14 6.35 1.89
C GLN A 222 2.39 7.65 2.30
N THR A 223 1.47 7.55 3.27
CA THR A 223 0.86 8.75 3.88
C THR A 223 1.77 9.26 4.98
N THR A 224 2.16 10.55 4.92
CA THR A 224 2.99 11.22 5.94
C THR A 224 2.32 11.17 7.30
N ILE A 225 3.08 10.87 8.35
CA ILE A 225 2.64 10.89 9.75
C ILE A 225 3.34 12.02 10.52
N PRO A 226 2.66 12.64 11.54
CA PRO A 226 1.34 12.28 12.06
C PRO A 226 0.19 12.63 11.11
N CYS A 227 -0.84 11.78 11.06
CA CYS A 227 -2.00 12.03 10.22
C CYS A 227 -3.30 11.57 10.88
N LYS A 228 -4.40 12.21 10.49
CA LYS A 228 -5.75 11.84 10.90
C LYS A 228 -6.68 11.82 9.71
N LYS A 229 -7.30 10.67 9.43
CA LYS A 229 -8.31 10.51 8.37
C LYS A 229 -9.56 9.83 8.92
N SER A 230 -10.72 10.17 8.38
CA SER A 230 -12.00 9.61 8.79
C SER A 230 -12.86 9.28 7.59
N GLN A 231 -13.66 8.24 7.71
CA GLN A 231 -14.67 7.85 6.72
C GLN A 231 -15.96 7.46 7.43
N THR A 232 -17.11 7.80 6.82
CA THR A 232 -18.42 7.46 7.36
C THR A 232 -18.93 6.17 6.71
N PHE A 233 -19.35 5.24 7.56
CA PHE A 233 -19.95 3.94 7.21
C PHE A 233 -21.39 3.91 7.74
N THR A 234 -22.08 2.81 7.42
CA THR A 234 -23.47 2.61 7.84
C THR A 234 -23.70 1.16 8.26
N THR A 235 -24.92 0.86 8.76
CA THR A 235 -25.33 -0.50 9.11
C THR A 235 -25.75 -1.29 7.87
N ALA A 236 -25.49 -2.61 7.89
CA ALA A 236 -25.81 -3.51 6.79
C ALA A 236 -27.22 -4.10 6.87
N VAL A 237 -27.83 -4.12 8.07
CA VAL A 237 -29.17 -4.71 8.30
C VAL A 237 -30.05 -3.75 9.12
N ASP A 238 -31.38 -3.91 8.97
CA ASP A 238 -32.36 -3.13 9.72
C ASP A 238 -32.25 -3.36 11.23
N ASN A 239 -32.40 -2.28 11.99
CA ASN A 239 -32.37 -2.31 13.47
C ASN A 239 -31.07 -2.87 14.07
N GLN A 240 -29.96 -2.77 13.37
CA GLN A 240 -28.65 -3.19 13.87
C GLN A 240 -28.20 -2.29 15.04
N SER A 241 -28.10 -2.86 16.22
CA SER A 241 -27.80 -2.11 17.47
C SER A 241 -26.31 -2.01 17.79
N ALA A 242 -25.47 -2.78 17.08
CA ALA A 242 -24.01 -2.79 17.25
C ALA A 242 -23.29 -3.09 15.92
N VAL A 243 -22.07 -2.59 15.79
CA VAL A 243 -21.17 -2.92 14.68
C VAL A 243 -19.81 -3.36 15.23
N THR A 244 -19.24 -4.38 14.63
CA THR A 244 -17.87 -4.81 14.91
C THR A 244 -16.94 -4.10 13.91
N ILE A 245 -15.95 -3.41 14.44
CA ILE A 245 -14.89 -2.75 13.66
C ILE A 245 -13.67 -3.66 13.68
N VAL A 246 -13.34 -4.23 12.53
CA VAL A 246 -12.13 -5.03 12.32
C VAL A 246 -11.12 -4.15 11.61
N VAL A 247 -10.03 -3.81 12.29
CA VAL A 247 -8.96 -2.95 11.77
C VAL A 247 -7.99 -3.81 10.99
N LEU A 248 -7.73 -3.42 9.75
CA LEU A 248 -6.94 -4.15 8.78
C LEU A 248 -5.72 -3.36 8.33
N GLN A 249 -4.68 -4.10 7.96
CA GLN A 249 -3.48 -3.58 7.34
C GLN A 249 -3.13 -4.45 6.12
N GLY A 250 -2.91 -3.83 4.94
CA GLY A 250 -2.62 -4.56 3.70
C GLY A 250 -2.92 -3.76 2.44
N GLU A 251 -2.63 -4.35 1.28
CA GLU A 251 -2.87 -3.73 -0.03
C GLU A 251 -3.94 -4.47 -0.85
N ARG A 252 -4.40 -5.64 -0.41
CA ARG A 252 -5.39 -6.44 -1.11
C ARG A 252 -6.80 -5.86 -0.94
N THR A 253 -7.65 -6.08 -1.93
CA THR A 253 -9.06 -5.67 -1.90
C THR A 253 -9.90 -6.51 -0.91
N TYR A 254 -9.57 -7.80 -0.75
CA TYR A 254 -10.29 -8.67 0.18
C TYR A 254 -9.80 -8.50 1.62
N ALA A 255 -10.72 -8.35 2.56
CA ALA A 255 -10.40 -8.25 3.99
C ALA A 255 -9.63 -9.47 4.51
N LYS A 256 -9.99 -10.68 4.04
CA LYS A 256 -9.34 -11.95 4.43
C LYS A 256 -7.87 -12.05 4.03
N ASP A 257 -7.45 -11.32 2.98
CA ASP A 257 -6.10 -11.32 2.44
C ASP A 257 -5.26 -10.18 3.06
N CYS A 258 -5.85 -9.42 4.00
CA CYS A 258 -5.20 -8.39 4.79
C CYS A 258 -4.98 -8.87 6.23
N LYS A 259 -4.01 -8.28 6.92
CA LYS A 259 -3.72 -8.59 8.33
C LYS A 259 -4.67 -7.83 9.27
N THR A 260 -5.37 -8.56 10.13
CA THR A 260 -6.13 -7.95 11.23
C THR A 260 -5.17 -7.49 12.32
N ILE A 261 -5.21 -6.20 12.66
CA ILE A 261 -4.37 -5.58 13.69
C ILE A 261 -5.14 -5.15 14.94
N GLY A 262 -6.48 -5.18 14.88
CA GLY A 262 -7.33 -4.89 16.04
C GLY A 262 -8.79 -5.15 15.75
N THR A 263 -9.58 -5.35 16.80
CA THR A 263 -11.03 -5.52 16.69
C THR A 263 -11.72 -4.93 17.91
N PHE A 264 -12.80 -4.19 17.72
CA PHE A 264 -13.63 -3.66 18.80
C PHE A 264 -15.09 -3.47 18.35
N ASN A 265 -16.01 -3.35 19.32
CA ASN A 265 -17.42 -3.20 19.03
C ASN A 265 -17.91 -1.80 19.41
N LEU A 266 -18.69 -1.18 18.54
CA LEU A 266 -19.50 -0.01 18.85
C LEU A 266 -20.94 -0.48 19.09
N GLU A 267 -21.44 -0.27 20.28
CA GLU A 267 -22.79 -0.69 20.73
C GLU A 267 -23.70 0.51 20.95
N GLY A 268 -25.01 0.24 20.94
CA GLY A 268 -26.05 1.23 21.27
C GLY A 268 -26.34 2.19 20.14
N ILE A 269 -26.23 1.72 18.92
CA ILE A 269 -26.75 2.38 17.71
C ILE A 269 -28.28 2.40 17.81
N ALA A 270 -28.89 3.52 17.49
CA ALA A 270 -30.35 3.65 17.51
C ALA A 270 -30.97 2.75 16.40
N PRO A 271 -32.10 2.05 16.72
CA PRO A 271 -32.80 1.28 15.70
C PRO A 271 -33.21 2.14 14.50
N ALA A 272 -32.78 1.73 13.34
CA ALA A 272 -33.10 2.39 12.07
C ALA A 272 -33.03 1.39 10.92
N LYS A 273 -33.50 1.76 9.73
CA LYS A 273 -33.27 0.96 8.51
C LYS A 273 -31.79 0.86 8.17
N ALA A 274 -31.38 -0.22 7.55
CA ALA A 274 -30.05 -0.36 6.98
C ALA A 274 -29.71 0.84 6.08
N GLY A 275 -28.47 1.31 6.16
CA GLY A 275 -28.02 2.47 5.38
C GLY A 275 -28.30 3.84 6.02
N VAL A 276 -29.13 3.92 7.10
CA VAL A 276 -29.49 5.20 7.74
C VAL A 276 -28.50 5.64 8.82
N PRO A 277 -28.06 4.77 9.78
CA PRO A 277 -27.08 5.16 10.77
C PRO A 277 -25.75 5.61 10.16
N GLN A 278 -25.16 6.68 10.69
CA GLN A 278 -23.89 7.23 10.24
C GLN A 278 -22.82 6.95 11.29
N ILE A 279 -21.91 6.04 10.97
CA ILE A 279 -20.83 5.63 11.85
C ILE A 279 -19.52 6.17 11.28
N GLU A 280 -18.98 7.19 11.92
CA GLU A 280 -17.69 7.76 11.56
C GLU A 280 -16.58 6.95 12.18
N VAL A 281 -15.72 6.37 11.33
CA VAL A 281 -14.51 5.69 11.75
C VAL A 281 -13.31 6.59 11.45
N SER A 282 -12.54 6.90 12.51
CA SER A 282 -11.38 7.78 12.44
C SER A 282 -10.11 7.00 12.77
N PHE A 283 -9.10 7.20 11.96
CA PHE A 283 -7.74 6.71 12.15
C PHE A 283 -6.84 7.90 12.46
N ASP A 284 -6.13 7.86 13.58
CA ASP A 284 -5.25 8.91 14.07
C ASP A 284 -3.89 8.29 14.40
N ILE A 285 -2.87 8.55 13.56
CA ILE A 285 -1.51 8.06 13.73
C ILE A 285 -0.66 9.21 14.24
N ASP A 286 -0.01 9.01 15.38
CA ASP A 286 0.92 9.99 15.93
C ASP A 286 2.32 9.94 15.27
N ALA A 287 3.19 10.86 15.65
CA ALA A 287 4.57 10.93 15.14
C ALA A 287 5.44 9.71 15.50
N ASN A 288 4.99 8.85 16.42
CA ASN A 288 5.68 7.61 16.80
C ASN A 288 5.10 6.38 16.10
N GLY A 289 4.14 6.57 15.18
CA GLY A 289 3.47 5.48 14.49
C GLY A 289 2.40 4.76 15.32
N VAL A 290 2.00 5.30 16.47
CA VAL A 290 0.91 4.73 17.29
C VAL A 290 -0.43 5.05 16.65
N LEU A 291 -1.18 4.02 16.28
CA LEU A 291 -2.48 4.13 15.64
C LEU A 291 -3.60 4.12 16.71
N ASN A 292 -4.39 5.17 16.73
CA ASN A 292 -5.65 5.24 17.48
C ASN A 292 -6.82 5.15 16.49
N VAL A 293 -7.68 4.15 16.67
CA VAL A 293 -8.89 3.99 15.87
C VAL A 293 -10.10 4.24 16.75
N SER A 294 -10.98 5.11 16.30
CA SER A 294 -12.27 5.36 16.96
C SER A 294 -13.42 5.17 15.98
N ALA A 295 -14.56 4.69 16.51
CA ALA A 295 -15.82 4.61 15.80
C ALA A 295 -16.87 5.36 16.61
N LYS A 296 -17.60 6.27 15.94
CA LYS A 296 -18.61 7.14 16.55
C LYS A 296 -19.91 7.10 15.76
N ASP A 297 -20.99 6.75 16.41
CA ASP A 297 -22.33 6.95 15.85
C ASP A 297 -22.73 8.44 15.95
N LYS A 298 -22.89 9.09 14.79
CA LYS A 298 -23.27 10.51 14.70
C LYS A 298 -24.68 10.78 15.25
N GLY A 299 -25.57 9.79 15.20
CA GLY A 299 -26.94 9.92 15.68
C GLY A 299 -27.05 9.90 17.21
N THR A 300 -26.37 8.96 17.87
CA THR A 300 -26.42 8.81 19.35
C THR A 300 -25.26 9.50 20.06
N GLY A 301 -24.19 9.84 19.34
CA GLY A 301 -22.96 10.40 19.91
C GLY A 301 -22.10 9.36 20.64
N LYS A 302 -22.48 8.08 20.65
CA LYS A 302 -21.69 7.01 21.27
C LYS A 302 -20.41 6.77 20.49
N GLU A 303 -19.31 6.58 21.22
CA GLU A 303 -17.97 6.40 20.67
C GLU A 303 -17.25 5.27 21.38
N GLN A 304 -16.51 4.48 20.62
CA GLN A 304 -15.56 3.48 21.13
C GLN A 304 -14.22 3.65 20.40
N LYS A 305 -13.13 3.28 21.07
CA LYS A 305 -11.77 3.40 20.51
C LYS A 305 -10.84 2.29 20.97
N ILE A 306 -9.86 2.03 20.12
CA ILE A 306 -8.74 1.13 20.40
C ILE A 306 -7.43 1.85 20.05
N THR A 307 -6.39 1.60 20.83
CA THR A 307 -5.01 2.04 20.54
C THR A 307 -4.18 0.86 20.16
N ILE A 308 -3.49 0.95 19.04
CA ILE A 308 -2.63 -0.10 18.47
C ILE A 308 -1.21 0.48 18.44
N SER A 309 -0.37 0.06 19.38
CA SER A 309 0.99 0.58 19.55
C SER A 309 2.05 -0.16 18.73
N ASN A 310 1.71 -1.31 18.13
CA ASN A 310 2.60 -2.05 17.23
C ASN A 310 1.73 -2.79 16.20
N SER A 311 1.82 -2.41 14.94
CA SER A 311 1.44 -3.31 13.86
C SER A 311 2.59 -4.33 13.72
N ASN A 312 2.52 -5.48 14.35
CA ASN A 312 3.58 -6.49 14.36
C ASN A 312 3.87 -7.10 12.96
N LEU A 313 4.02 -6.24 11.95
CA LEU A 313 4.51 -6.63 10.62
C LEU A 313 6.02 -6.47 10.59
N SER A 314 6.72 -7.55 10.27
CA SER A 314 8.12 -7.48 9.86
C SER A 314 8.21 -6.90 8.43
N ASP A 315 9.35 -6.33 8.08
CA ASP A 315 9.60 -5.83 6.73
C ASP A 315 9.37 -6.92 5.67
N ALA A 316 9.72 -8.17 5.99
CA ALA A 316 9.46 -9.32 5.13
C ALA A 316 7.96 -9.57 4.90
N GLU A 317 7.12 -9.40 5.92
CA GLU A 317 5.66 -9.51 5.78
C GLU A 317 5.09 -8.35 4.95
N ILE A 318 5.60 -7.13 5.13
CA ILE A 318 5.22 -5.95 4.34
C ILE A 318 5.55 -6.18 2.86
N GLU A 319 6.76 -6.63 2.54
CA GLU A 319 7.15 -6.91 1.17
C GLU A 319 6.36 -8.08 0.56
N ALA A 320 6.09 -9.13 1.34
CA ALA A 320 5.24 -10.23 0.89
C ALA A 320 3.80 -9.74 0.57
N MET A 321 3.23 -8.86 1.39
CA MET A 321 1.92 -8.27 1.15
C MET A 321 1.89 -7.37 -0.09
N LYS A 322 2.93 -6.58 -0.32
CA LYS A 322 3.05 -5.75 -1.53
C LYS A 322 3.19 -6.61 -2.79
N ALA A 323 4.05 -7.63 -2.73
CA ALA A 323 4.24 -8.56 -3.84
C ALA A 323 2.97 -9.35 -4.17
N ASP A 324 2.22 -9.81 -3.16
CA ASP A 324 0.93 -10.48 -3.34
C ASP A 324 -0.12 -9.53 -3.94
N ALA A 325 -0.16 -8.28 -3.50
CA ALA A 325 -1.05 -7.27 -4.07
C ALA A 325 -0.72 -6.98 -5.54
N GLU A 326 0.54 -6.85 -5.90
CA GLU A 326 0.95 -6.63 -7.30
C GLU A 326 0.63 -7.86 -8.18
N ALA A 327 0.84 -9.08 -7.67
CA ALA A 327 0.52 -10.32 -8.39
C ALA A 327 -0.99 -10.47 -8.70
N HIS A 328 -1.87 -9.90 -7.87
CA HIS A 328 -3.32 -9.99 -8.02
C HIS A 328 -4.00 -8.68 -8.42
N LYS A 329 -3.21 -7.67 -8.78
CA LYS A 329 -3.67 -6.31 -9.06
C LYS A 329 -4.78 -6.24 -10.13
N GLU A 330 -4.63 -6.97 -11.22
CA GLU A 330 -5.64 -6.99 -12.29
C GLU A 330 -6.94 -7.64 -11.82
N GLU A 331 -6.87 -8.71 -11.03
CA GLU A 331 -8.02 -9.39 -10.46
C GLU A 331 -8.76 -8.48 -9.46
N ASP A 332 -8.00 -7.87 -8.55
CA ASP A 332 -8.52 -6.96 -7.53
C ASP A 332 -9.16 -5.71 -8.19
N GLN A 333 -8.53 -5.14 -9.20
CA GLN A 333 -9.04 -3.99 -9.94
C GLN A 333 -10.34 -4.34 -10.69
N LYS A 334 -10.37 -5.46 -11.40
CA LYS A 334 -11.59 -5.94 -12.10
C LYS A 334 -12.74 -6.14 -11.10
N ARG A 335 -12.45 -6.68 -9.94
CA ARG A 335 -13.44 -6.88 -8.89
C ARG A 335 -13.94 -5.56 -8.31
N GLU A 336 -13.05 -4.62 -8.03
CA GLU A 336 -13.41 -3.30 -7.55
C GLU A 336 -14.33 -2.57 -8.54
N GLU A 337 -14.02 -2.62 -9.82
CA GLU A 337 -14.87 -2.06 -10.89
C GLU A 337 -16.25 -2.72 -10.90
N GLN A 338 -16.33 -4.04 -10.77
CA GLN A 338 -17.61 -4.77 -10.71
C GLN A 338 -18.43 -4.35 -9.47
N MET A 339 -17.79 -4.26 -8.30
CA MET A 339 -18.46 -3.84 -7.08
C MET A 339 -18.95 -2.38 -7.16
N ASN A 340 -18.15 -1.49 -7.73
CA ASN A 340 -18.53 -0.10 -7.91
C ASN A 340 -19.77 0.00 -8.83
N LYS A 341 -19.81 -0.75 -9.93
CA LYS A 341 -20.98 -0.81 -10.81
C LYS A 341 -22.24 -1.30 -10.11
N LEU A 342 -22.13 -2.40 -9.32
CA LEU A 342 -23.26 -2.92 -8.55
C LEU A 342 -23.78 -1.90 -7.52
N ASN A 343 -22.87 -1.23 -6.82
CA ASN A 343 -23.23 -0.19 -5.86
C ASN A 343 -23.90 1.00 -6.56
N MET A 344 -23.39 1.46 -7.71
CA MET A 344 -24.01 2.53 -8.49
C MET A 344 -25.41 2.14 -8.97
N SER A 345 -25.59 0.91 -9.46
CA SER A 345 -26.91 0.38 -9.85
C SER A 345 -27.89 0.38 -8.67
N GLN A 346 -27.44 -0.05 -7.48
CA GLN A 346 -28.30 -0.04 -6.28
C GLN A 346 -28.62 1.39 -5.81
N MET A 347 -27.65 2.29 -5.86
CA MET A 347 -27.89 3.71 -5.54
C MET A 347 -28.88 4.35 -6.49
N LEU A 348 -28.83 4.01 -7.78
CA LEU A 348 -29.78 4.48 -8.79
C LEU A 348 -31.20 3.98 -8.48
N VAL A 349 -31.37 2.68 -8.18
CA VAL A 349 -32.66 2.11 -7.75
C VAL A 349 -33.21 2.84 -6.54
N ASN A 350 -32.39 3.02 -5.49
CA ASN A 350 -32.79 3.65 -4.24
C ASN A 350 -33.18 5.12 -4.43
N SER A 351 -32.42 5.87 -5.24
CA SER A 351 -32.70 7.29 -5.49
C SER A 351 -33.97 7.48 -6.32
N ILE A 352 -34.22 6.62 -7.30
CA ILE A 352 -35.46 6.65 -8.08
C ILE A 352 -36.65 6.26 -7.19
N ASP A 353 -36.51 5.27 -6.33
CA ASP A 353 -37.56 4.87 -5.39
C ASP A 353 -37.92 6.01 -4.41
N GLN A 354 -36.92 6.73 -3.91
CA GLN A 354 -37.15 7.94 -3.11
C GLN A 354 -37.87 9.02 -3.90
N ALA A 355 -37.45 9.31 -5.14
CA ALA A 355 -38.03 10.32 -5.98
C ALA A 355 -39.49 10.00 -6.37
N LEU A 356 -39.79 8.72 -6.62
CA LEU A 356 -41.17 8.28 -6.92
C LEU A 356 -42.11 8.41 -5.72
N ASN A 357 -41.60 8.43 -4.51
CA ASN A 357 -42.35 8.55 -3.26
C ASN A 357 -42.29 9.95 -2.63
N ASP A 358 -41.50 10.89 -3.18
CA ASP A 358 -41.42 12.27 -2.72
C ASP A 358 -42.68 13.07 -3.08
N GLU A 359 -43.31 13.67 -2.09
CA GLU A 359 -44.56 14.46 -2.29
C GLU A 359 -44.36 15.67 -3.22
N ASN A 360 -43.16 16.26 -3.27
CA ASN A 360 -42.86 17.42 -4.11
C ASN A 360 -42.56 17.03 -5.56
N LEU A 361 -42.19 15.80 -5.82
CA LEU A 361 -41.86 15.27 -7.15
C LEU A 361 -43.01 14.45 -7.76
N LYS A 362 -43.91 13.98 -6.93
CA LYS A 362 -45.01 13.09 -7.30
C LYS A 362 -45.91 13.66 -8.42
N ASP A 363 -46.17 14.97 -8.37
CA ASP A 363 -47.02 15.68 -9.35
C ASP A 363 -46.25 16.03 -10.64
N LYS A 364 -44.93 15.95 -10.64
CA LYS A 364 -44.05 16.24 -11.80
C LYS A 364 -43.73 15.01 -12.63
N ILE A 365 -43.88 13.81 -12.07
CA ILE A 365 -43.65 12.53 -12.72
C ILE A 365 -45.02 12.05 -13.28
N THR A 366 -45.21 12.11 -14.58
CA THR A 366 -46.46 11.71 -15.22
C THR A 366 -46.72 10.21 -15.10
N GLU A 367 -47.99 9.78 -15.32
CA GLU A 367 -48.32 8.33 -15.35
C GLU A 367 -47.56 7.62 -16.48
N GLU A 368 -47.31 8.26 -17.60
CA GLU A 368 -46.53 7.72 -18.70
C GLU A 368 -45.04 7.51 -18.28
N ASP A 369 -44.45 8.49 -17.60
CA ASP A 369 -43.10 8.37 -17.05
C ASP A 369 -43.02 7.19 -16.05
N ARG A 370 -44.00 7.05 -15.15
CA ARG A 370 -44.08 5.94 -14.17
C ARG A 370 -44.19 4.59 -14.86
N ASN A 371 -44.97 4.47 -15.89
CA ASN A 371 -45.14 3.22 -16.65
C ASN A 371 -43.85 2.75 -17.33
N ASN A 372 -42.94 3.67 -17.63
CA ASN A 372 -41.62 3.32 -18.19
C ASN A 372 -40.58 3.07 -17.11
N ILE A 373 -40.57 3.88 -16.05
CA ILE A 373 -39.52 3.84 -14.98
C ILE A 373 -39.71 2.66 -14.03
N VAL A 374 -40.96 2.43 -13.57
CA VAL A 374 -41.22 1.39 -12.56
C VAL A 374 -40.83 -0.02 -13.03
N PRO A 375 -41.22 -0.47 -14.22
CA PRO A 375 -40.81 -1.79 -14.71
C PRO A 375 -39.28 -1.90 -14.92
N ALA A 376 -38.63 -0.84 -15.40
CA ALA A 376 -37.18 -0.84 -15.58
C ALA A 376 -36.45 -0.88 -14.24
N LYS A 377 -36.92 -0.13 -13.21
CA LYS A 377 -36.41 -0.17 -11.84
C LYS A 377 -36.58 -1.54 -11.23
N ASP A 378 -37.78 -2.12 -11.30
CA ASP A 378 -38.10 -3.43 -10.72
C ASP A 378 -37.28 -4.54 -11.38
N ASN A 379 -37.04 -4.45 -12.69
CA ASN A 379 -36.16 -5.37 -13.41
C ASN A 379 -34.71 -5.28 -12.91
N LEU A 380 -34.16 -4.08 -12.79
CA LEU A 380 -32.80 -3.88 -12.28
C LEU A 380 -32.68 -4.38 -10.83
N GLU A 381 -33.65 -4.07 -9.98
CA GLU A 381 -33.70 -4.54 -8.58
C GLU A 381 -33.75 -6.08 -8.49
N SER A 382 -34.52 -6.74 -9.35
CA SER A 382 -34.56 -8.21 -9.42
C SER A 382 -33.21 -8.80 -9.81
N LEU A 383 -32.57 -8.26 -10.85
CA LEU A 383 -31.27 -8.71 -11.31
C LEU A 383 -30.18 -8.51 -10.26
N LEU A 384 -30.21 -7.39 -9.52
CA LEU A 384 -29.30 -7.16 -8.38
C LEU A 384 -29.48 -8.18 -7.26
N LYS A 385 -30.70 -8.57 -6.95
CA LYS A 385 -30.99 -9.63 -5.96
C LYS A 385 -30.54 -11.00 -6.45
N GLU A 386 -30.75 -11.31 -7.72
CA GLU A 386 -30.34 -12.57 -8.35
C GLU A 386 -28.82 -12.70 -8.47
N TYR A 387 -28.10 -11.58 -8.61
CA TYR A 387 -26.64 -11.56 -8.72
C TYR A 387 -25.94 -12.29 -7.57
N GLN A 388 -26.46 -12.22 -6.35
CA GLN A 388 -25.86 -12.89 -5.19
C GLN A 388 -25.75 -14.41 -5.39
N ASN A 389 -26.76 -15.01 -6.02
CA ASN A 389 -26.88 -16.46 -6.25
C ASN A 389 -26.51 -16.89 -7.67
N ALA A 390 -26.05 -15.97 -8.52
CA ALA A 390 -25.72 -16.30 -9.90
C ALA A 390 -24.50 -17.21 -10.01
N GLU A 391 -24.63 -18.31 -10.75
CA GLU A 391 -23.53 -19.24 -11.04
C GLU A 391 -22.48 -18.60 -11.97
N ASN A 392 -22.92 -17.79 -12.93
CA ASN A 392 -22.04 -17.02 -13.82
C ASN A 392 -22.16 -15.53 -13.52
N LYS A 393 -21.20 -15.00 -12.77
CA LYS A 393 -21.16 -13.59 -12.36
C LYS A 393 -20.94 -12.62 -13.54
N GLU A 394 -20.22 -13.04 -14.57
CA GLU A 394 -19.95 -12.18 -15.74
C GLU A 394 -21.22 -11.98 -16.57
N ASP A 395 -21.99 -13.04 -16.83
CA ASP A 395 -23.26 -12.97 -17.55
C ASP A 395 -24.32 -12.17 -16.77
N ALA A 396 -24.36 -12.37 -15.45
CA ALA A 396 -25.26 -11.60 -14.57
C ALA A 396 -24.90 -10.10 -14.59
N MET A 397 -23.61 -9.78 -14.62
CA MET A 397 -23.14 -8.40 -14.68
C MET A 397 -23.53 -7.68 -15.97
N LEU A 398 -23.42 -8.38 -17.12
CA LEU A 398 -23.87 -7.82 -18.42
C LEU A 398 -25.36 -7.49 -18.41
N LYS A 399 -26.18 -8.38 -17.83
CA LYS A 399 -27.66 -8.13 -17.72
C LYS A 399 -27.96 -6.93 -16.81
N ILE A 400 -27.19 -6.75 -15.74
CA ILE A 400 -27.33 -5.60 -14.84
C ILE A 400 -26.95 -4.30 -15.57
N GLU A 401 -25.85 -4.31 -16.34
CA GLU A 401 -25.44 -3.14 -17.12
C GLU A 401 -26.48 -2.74 -18.17
N GLU A 402 -27.08 -3.70 -18.86
CA GLU A 402 -28.16 -3.44 -19.81
C GLU A 402 -29.44 -2.88 -19.13
N ALA A 403 -29.80 -3.46 -17.97
CA ALA A 403 -30.93 -3.00 -17.19
C ALA A 403 -30.71 -1.63 -16.57
N GLN A 404 -29.49 -1.35 -16.08
CA GLN A 404 -29.12 -0.03 -15.60
C GLN A 404 -29.26 1.03 -16.68
N LYS A 405 -28.71 0.76 -17.87
CA LYS A 405 -28.83 1.67 -19.02
C LYS A 405 -30.30 1.91 -19.41
N THR A 406 -31.10 0.86 -19.41
CA THR A 406 -32.53 0.97 -19.71
C THR A 406 -33.24 1.88 -18.69
N LEU A 407 -32.88 1.75 -17.41
CA LEU A 407 -33.44 2.59 -16.34
C LEU A 407 -32.96 4.04 -16.47
N GLU A 408 -31.66 4.25 -16.75
CA GLU A 408 -31.11 5.58 -17.00
C GLU A 408 -31.77 6.28 -18.18
N ASP A 409 -32.00 5.58 -19.29
CA ASP A 409 -32.65 6.10 -20.47
C ASP A 409 -34.13 6.49 -20.21
N ALA A 410 -34.81 5.76 -19.33
CA ALA A 410 -36.17 6.08 -18.89
C ALA A 410 -36.21 7.24 -17.88
N TRP A 411 -35.20 7.36 -17.03
CA TRP A 411 -35.14 8.34 -15.93
C TRP A 411 -34.59 9.70 -16.34
N ASN A 412 -33.59 9.75 -17.22
CA ASN A 412 -32.93 10.98 -17.67
C ASN A 412 -33.91 12.07 -18.20
N PRO A 413 -34.92 11.74 -19.02
CA PRO A 413 -35.88 12.75 -19.48
C PRO A 413 -36.68 13.39 -18.33
N VAL A 414 -36.99 12.61 -17.30
CA VAL A 414 -37.76 13.08 -16.14
C VAL A 414 -36.92 14.04 -15.29
N ILE A 415 -35.64 13.72 -15.05
CA ILE A 415 -34.71 14.61 -14.37
C ILE A 415 -34.61 15.95 -15.11
N GLN A 416 -34.42 15.91 -16.42
CA GLN A 416 -34.27 17.11 -17.21
C GLN A 416 -35.56 18.02 -17.14
N LYS A 417 -36.73 17.43 -17.12
CA LYS A 417 -38.00 18.16 -16.92
C LYS A 417 -38.06 18.81 -15.55
N VAL A 418 -37.74 18.05 -14.49
CA VAL A 418 -37.77 18.56 -13.10
C VAL A 418 -36.75 19.67 -12.90
N TYR A 419 -35.55 19.54 -13.46
CA TYR A 419 -34.48 20.54 -13.35
C TYR A 419 -34.80 21.83 -14.13
N ALA A 420 -35.40 21.71 -15.33
CA ALA A 420 -35.78 22.83 -16.13
C ALA A 420 -36.89 23.70 -15.46
N GLU A 421 -37.79 23.06 -14.70
CA GLU A 421 -38.81 23.75 -13.93
C GLU A 421 -38.28 24.46 -12.69
N GLN A 422 -37.23 23.94 -12.06
CA GLN A 422 -36.62 24.54 -10.86
C GLN A 422 -35.61 25.65 -11.19
N ASN A 423 -35.00 25.63 -12.38
CA ASN A 423 -34.02 26.63 -12.83
C ASN A 423 -34.33 27.16 -14.25
N PRO A 424 -35.28 28.06 -14.44
CA PRO A 424 -35.65 28.56 -15.76
C PRO A 424 -34.57 29.35 -16.53
N GLN A 425 -33.47 29.73 -15.84
CA GLN A 425 -32.40 30.55 -16.43
C GLN A 425 -31.09 29.79 -16.70
N GLY A 426 -31.03 28.47 -16.43
CA GLY A 426 -29.78 27.64 -16.52
C GLY A 426 -29.80 26.51 -17.55
N ALA A 427 -30.82 26.41 -18.43
CA ALA A 427 -31.10 25.21 -19.24
C ALA A 427 -30.32 25.11 -20.56
N GLN A 428 -29.08 25.60 -20.68
CA GLN A 428 -28.23 25.32 -21.83
C GLN A 428 -26.85 24.78 -21.39
N GLY A 429 -26.70 23.43 -21.41
CA GLY A 429 -25.39 22.81 -21.50
C GLY A 429 -24.89 21.95 -20.30
N ALA A 430 -25.67 21.68 -19.28
CA ALA A 430 -25.24 20.80 -18.22
C ALA A 430 -25.66 19.34 -18.48
N ASN A 431 -24.70 18.48 -18.74
CA ASN A 431 -24.91 17.04 -18.74
C ASN A 431 -24.86 16.58 -17.26
N PRO A 432 -25.98 16.14 -16.62
CA PRO A 432 -26.02 15.83 -15.19
C PRO A 432 -25.17 14.63 -14.77
N PHE A 433 -24.63 13.87 -15.73
CA PHE A 433 -23.82 12.68 -15.50
C PHE A 433 -22.37 12.77 -16.04
N GLY A 434 -21.95 13.93 -16.51
CA GLY A 434 -20.61 14.15 -17.10
C GLY A 434 -19.65 14.87 -16.16
N GLY A 435 -19.29 14.30 -15.01
CA GLY A 435 -18.31 14.91 -14.12
C GLY A 435 -17.92 13.98 -12.96
N THR A 436 -16.64 13.73 -12.84
CA THR A 436 -15.99 12.96 -11.78
C THR A 436 -16.49 13.35 -10.38
N GLY A 437 -17.16 12.42 -9.70
CA GLY A 437 -17.09 12.30 -8.24
C GLY A 437 -18.17 12.94 -7.37
N SER A 438 -19.21 13.60 -7.88
CA SER A 438 -20.34 14.05 -7.05
C SER A 438 -21.66 13.60 -7.65
N ASN A 439 -22.45 12.89 -6.85
CA ASN A 439 -23.80 12.48 -7.21
C ASN A 439 -24.70 13.73 -7.18
N PRO A 440 -25.25 14.22 -8.32
CA PRO A 440 -26.10 15.42 -8.36
C PRO A 440 -27.36 15.30 -7.50
N PHE A 441 -27.77 14.06 -7.19
CA PHE A 441 -28.89 13.77 -6.32
C PHE A 441 -28.59 13.98 -4.83
N ALA A 442 -27.37 13.73 -4.36
CA ALA A 442 -27.00 13.97 -2.98
C ALA A 442 -27.07 15.47 -2.64
N ASP A 443 -26.70 16.33 -3.59
CA ASP A 443 -26.76 17.79 -3.42
C ASP A 443 -28.19 18.32 -3.48
N MET A 444 -29.09 17.69 -4.22
CA MET A 444 -30.50 18.07 -4.32
C MET A 444 -31.28 17.76 -3.03
N PHE A 445 -30.94 16.69 -2.32
CA PHE A 445 -31.57 16.31 -1.04
C PHE A 445 -30.90 16.94 0.19
N ASN A 446 -29.60 17.26 0.14
CA ASN A 446 -28.92 17.99 1.22
C ASN A 446 -29.23 19.50 1.23
N GLY A 447 -29.61 20.09 0.10
CA GLY A 447 -30.01 21.51 0.00
C GLY A 447 -31.33 21.85 0.68
N ALA A 448 -32.18 20.88 0.99
CA ALA A 448 -33.48 21.10 1.65
C ALA A 448 -33.40 21.18 3.20
N GLN A 449 -32.25 20.84 3.81
CA GLN A 449 -32.09 20.93 5.28
C GLN A 449 -31.38 22.20 5.78
N THR A 450 -30.94 23.10 4.89
CA THR A 450 -30.20 24.33 5.30
C THR A 450 -31.04 25.61 5.27
N GLN A 451 -32.36 25.53 5.19
CA GLN A 451 -33.25 26.70 5.33
C GLN A 451 -34.25 26.58 6.50
N GLN A 452 -33.81 26.15 7.67
CA GLN A 452 -34.49 26.43 8.94
C GLN A 452 -33.44 26.54 10.04
N GLN A 453 -32.79 27.69 10.11
CA GLN A 453 -32.46 28.44 11.33
C GLN A 453 -32.20 29.89 10.98
#